data_3a106c9fcb2e1d085f0f13c2e0f0f8a6
#
_entry.id   3a106c9fcb2e1d085f0f13c2e0f0f8a6
#
_cell.length_a   1.000
_cell.length_b   1.000
_cell.length_c   1.000
_cell.angle_alpha   90.00
_cell.angle_beta   90.00
_cell.angle_gamma   90.00
#
_symmetry.space_group_name_H-M   'P 1'
#
loop_
_entity.id
_entity.type
_entity.pdbx_description
1 polymer ?
#
loop_
_entity_poly.entity_id
_entity_poly.type
_entity_poly.pdbx_seq_one_letter_code
_entity_poly.pdbx_strand_id
1 'polypeptide(L)'
;MGCNSCNNSTNGLPKGCNNNGNCASGTCGTFTVFDWLADISSSIYETFKIVEVRFKNGRKGYFRNNDLIVSKGNPIITESTKGYDIGEITLTGELVKNQLNKKGINIDDELFSLIRFPNEREIKKWQDLIKRESQVQIKARK
;
A
#
# COMPACT_ATOMS: atom_id res chain seq x y z
N MET A 1 18.21 4.18 0.02
CA MET A 1 18.65 4.56 1.38
C MET A 1 18.26 3.43 2.33
N GLY A 2 19.22 2.77 2.93
CA GLY A 2 18.95 1.73 3.92
C GLY A 2 18.40 2.33 5.20
N CYS A 3 17.47 1.63 5.83
CA CYS A 3 17.00 1.97 7.17
C CYS A 3 18.19 1.87 8.14
N ASN A 4 18.51 2.94 8.88
CA ASN A 4 19.58 2.96 9.89
C ASN A 4 19.35 1.95 11.03
N SER A 5 18.17 1.36 11.10
CA SER A 5 17.79 0.31 12.06
C SER A 5 18.19 -1.12 11.64
N CYS A 6 18.62 -1.30 10.38
CA CYS A 6 19.09 -2.59 9.90
C CYS A 6 20.60 -2.70 10.17
N ASN A 7 20.97 -3.33 11.28
CA ASN A 7 22.36 -3.53 11.63
C ASN A 7 22.95 -4.67 10.77
N ASN A 8 24.05 -4.38 10.08
CA ASN A 8 24.87 -5.41 9.45
C ASN A 8 25.61 -6.18 10.55
N SER A 9 25.49 -7.49 10.55
CA SER A 9 26.35 -8.31 11.40
C SER A 9 27.80 -8.18 10.94
N THR A 10 28.72 -8.26 11.86
CA THR A 10 30.18 -8.27 11.60
C THR A 10 30.64 -9.37 10.63
N ASN A 11 29.78 -10.33 10.28
CA ASN A 11 30.07 -11.45 9.37
C ASN A 11 29.38 -11.34 8.00
N GLY A 12 28.89 -10.14 7.60
CA GLY A 12 28.31 -9.92 6.27
C GLY A 12 26.91 -10.53 6.02
N LEU A 13 26.36 -11.25 7.00
CA LEU A 13 24.99 -11.77 6.91
C LEU A 13 24.01 -10.74 7.48
N PRO A 14 22.92 -10.43 6.77
CA PRO A 14 21.93 -9.49 7.28
C PRO A 14 21.26 -10.07 8.54
N LYS A 15 21.49 -9.42 9.66
CA LYS A 15 20.86 -9.76 10.93
C LYS A 15 19.48 -9.16 10.98
N GLY A 16 18.51 -9.70 10.38
CA GLY A 16 17.11 -9.30 10.38
C GLY A 16 16.74 -7.91 10.92
N CYS A 17 15.55 -7.47 10.77
CA CYS A 17 15.13 -6.16 11.26
C CYS A 17 15.07 -6.14 12.79
N ASN A 18 15.95 -5.40 13.45
CA ASN A 18 15.95 -5.23 14.91
C ASN A 18 14.67 -4.55 15.45
N ASN A 19 13.92 -3.91 14.60
CA ASN A 19 12.71 -3.19 14.96
C ASN A 19 11.42 -3.99 14.70
N ASN A 20 11.56 -5.28 14.40
CA ASN A 20 10.45 -6.22 14.21
C ASN A 20 9.36 -5.70 13.24
N GLY A 21 9.77 -4.95 12.22
CA GLY A 21 8.86 -4.32 11.24
C GLY A 21 8.24 -2.99 11.70
N ASN A 22 8.55 -2.53 12.90
CA ASN A 22 7.96 -1.31 13.47
C ASN A 22 8.83 -0.08 13.17
N CYS A 23 9.09 0.18 11.90
CA CYS A 23 9.81 1.39 11.47
C CYS A 23 8.95 2.64 11.71
N ALA A 24 9.59 3.78 12.01
CA ALA A 24 8.90 5.06 12.23
C ALA A 24 8.03 5.51 11.04
N SER A 25 8.31 5.00 9.84
CA SER A 25 7.50 5.18 8.64
C SER A 25 6.29 4.23 8.54
N GLY A 26 6.06 3.38 9.57
CA GLY A 26 4.98 2.40 9.59
C GLY A 26 5.15 1.21 8.64
N THR A 27 6.23 1.16 7.88
CA THR A 27 6.50 0.10 6.91
C THR A 27 7.98 -0.20 6.77
N CYS A 28 8.32 -1.49 6.65
CA CYS A 28 9.67 -1.88 6.26
C CYS A 28 9.92 -1.39 4.82
N GLY A 29 11.05 -0.72 4.60
CA GLY A 29 11.43 -0.21 3.28
C GLY A 29 11.49 -1.27 2.18
N THR A 30 11.53 -2.55 2.54
CA THR A 30 11.48 -3.69 1.60
C THR A 30 10.15 -3.77 0.82
N PHE A 31 9.07 -3.22 1.38
CA PHE A 31 7.74 -3.24 0.75
C PHE A 31 7.36 -1.93 0.05
N THR A 32 8.21 -0.90 0.15
CA THR A 32 7.98 0.37 -0.54
C THR A 32 8.71 0.40 -1.87
N VAL A 33 7.97 0.64 -2.93
CA VAL A 33 8.54 0.90 -4.26
C VAL A 33 8.84 2.39 -4.37
N PHE A 34 10.06 2.73 -4.75
CA PHE A 34 10.40 4.10 -5.09
C PHE A 34 9.88 4.41 -6.49
N ASP A 35 9.02 5.41 -6.60
CA ASP A 35 8.49 5.89 -7.88
C ASP A 35 9.46 6.92 -8.48
N TRP A 36 10.40 6.45 -9.28
CA TRP A 36 11.39 7.28 -9.97
C TRP A 36 10.82 8.00 -11.20
N LEU A 37 9.58 7.70 -11.59
CA LEU A 37 8.87 8.35 -12.69
C LEU A 37 7.88 9.41 -12.21
N ALA A 38 7.72 9.60 -10.90
CA ALA A 38 6.76 10.55 -10.34
C ALA A 38 6.99 12.01 -10.79
N ASP A 39 8.24 12.37 -11.05
CA ASP A 39 8.62 13.74 -11.48
C ASP A 39 8.49 13.95 -12.99
N ILE A 40 8.23 12.89 -13.75
CA ILE A 40 8.02 13.00 -15.19
C ILE A 40 6.56 13.39 -15.41
N SER A 41 6.34 14.69 -15.68
CA SER A 41 5.01 15.19 -16.03
C SER A 41 4.51 14.51 -17.30
N SER A 42 3.56 13.59 -17.13
CA SER A 42 2.89 12.87 -18.23
C SER A 42 1.84 13.75 -18.93
N SER A 43 2.23 14.96 -19.34
CA SER A 43 1.33 15.86 -20.09
C SER A 43 0.96 15.33 -21.48
N ILE A 44 1.51 14.21 -21.91
CA ILE A 44 1.36 13.66 -23.26
C ILE A 44 0.66 12.27 -23.26
N TYR A 45 0.56 11.59 -22.11
CA TYR A 45 -0.01 10.25 -22.04
C TYR A 45 -1.28 10.24 -21.18
N GLU A 46 -2.30 9.55 -21.68
CA GLU A 46 -3.48 9.22 -20.86
C GLU A 46 -3.00 8.60 -19.55
N THR A 47 -3.38 9.21 -18.46
CA THR A 47 -3.01 8.73 -17.11
C THR A 47 -3.55 7.31 -16.96
N PHE A 48 -2.64 6.36 -16.74
CA PHE A 48 -3.05 4.98 -16.54
C PHE A 48 -3.99 4.89 -15.34
N LYS A 49 -5.21 4.43 -15.57
CA LYS A 49 -6.32 4.49 -14.62
C LYS A 49 -6.32 3.38 -13.57
N ILE A 50 -5.22 2.68 -13.37
CA ILE A 50 -5.10 1.64 -12.35
C ILE A 50 -4.07 2.08 -11.33
N VAL A 51 -4.36 1.85 -10.06
CA VAL A 51 -3.48 2.16 -8.94
C VAL A 51 -3.23 0.92 -8.08
N GLU A 52 -2.06 0.85 -7.48
CA GLU A 52 -1.75 -0.15 -6.48
C GLU A 52 -2.08 0.40 -5.09
N VAL A 53 -2.89 -0.32 -4.36
CA VAL A 53 -3.27 0.01 -2.98
C VAL A 53 -2.73 -1.07 -2.05
N ARG A 54 -2.10 -0.65 -0.97
CA ARG A 54 -1.63 -1.51 0.10
C ARG A 54 -2.59 -1.43 1.28
N PHE A 55 -2.98 -2.58 1.73
CA PHE A 55 -3.76 -2.75 2.94
C PHE A 55 -2.88 -3.12 4.12
N LYS A 56 -3.48 -3.20 5.26
CA LYS A 56 -2.86 -3.74 6.45
C LYS A 56 -2.21 -5.11 6.18
N ASN A 57 -1.14 -5.41 6.91
CA ASN A 57 -0.35 -6.64 6.78
C ASN A 57 0.36 -6.83 5.43
N GLY A 58 0.59 -5.75 4.68
CA GLY A 58 1.33 -5.79 3.42
C GLY A 58 0.57 -6.39 2.24
N ARG A 59 -0.72 -6.72 2.39
CA ARG A 59 -1.56 -7.15 1.28
C ARG A 59 -1.69 -6.02 0.27
N LYS A 60 -1.46 -6.29 -0.99
CA LYS A 60 -1.57 -5.33 -2.10
C LYS A 60 -2.66 -5.78 -3.06
N GLY A 61 -3.36 -4.81 -3.62
CA GLY A 61 -4.36 -5.00 -4.65
C GLY A 61 -4.26 -3.91 -5.71
N TYR A 62 -4.83 -4.19 -6.88
CA TYR A 62 -4.94 -3.25 -7.99
C TYR A 62 -6.38 -2.84 -8.15
N PHE A 63 -6.60 -1.54 -8.32
CA PHE A 63 -7.94 -0.95 -8.35
C PHE A 63 -8.05 0.04 -9.48
N ARG A 64 -9.21 0.10 -10.10
CA ARG A 64 -9.51 1.07 -11.15
C ARG A 64 -9.79 2.43 -10.52
N ASN A 65 -9.10 3.45 -10.99
CA ASN A 65 -9.34 4.83 -10.60
C ASN A 65 -10.40 5.47 -11.49
N ASN A 66 -11.48 5.93 -10.91
CA ASN A 66 -12.56 6.64 -11.59
C ASN A 66 -12.33 8.15 -11.50
N ASP A 67 -11.26 8.64 -12.15
CA ASP A 67 -10.92 10.06 -12.28
C ASP A 67 -10.65 10.81 -10.94
N LEU A 68 -10.33 10.08 -9.86
CA LEU A 68 -9.87 10.69 -8.63
C LEU A 68 -8.42 11.16 -8.76
N ILE A 69 -8.13 12.37 -8.29
CA ILE A 69 -6.76 12.89 -8.20
C ILE A 69 -6.10 12.23 -6.99
N VAL A 70 -5.31 11.21 -7.24
CA VAL A 70 -4.68 10.40 -6.21
C VAL A 70 -3.18 10.58 -6.21
N SER A 71 -2.58 10.56 -5.03
CA SER A 71 -1.13 10.63 -4.85
C SER A 71 -0.67 9.48 -3.95
N LYS A 72 0.58 9.09 -4.11
CA LYS A 72 1.21 8.08 -3.25
C LYS A 72 1.11 8.50 -1.78
N GLY A 73 0.74 7.56 -0.91
CA GLY A 73 0.57 7.79 0.52
C GLY A 73 -0.84 8.23 0.94
N ASN A 74 -1.72 8.54 -0.02
CA ASN A 74 -3.09 8.91 0.33
C ASN A 74 -3.89 7.69 0.80
N PRO A 75 -4.62 7.81 1.92
CA PRO A 75 -5.59 6.79 2.30
C PRO A 75 -6.78 6.83 1.33
N ILE A 76 -7.27 5.67 0.95
CA ILE A 76 -8.38 5.52 0.00
C ILE A 76 -9.32 4.39 0.42
N ILE A 77 -10.60 4.57 0.15
CA ILE A 77 -11.61 3.52 0.29
C ILE A 77 -11.74 2.79 -1.04
N THR A 78 -11.59 1.48 -0.98
CA THR A 78 -11.72 0.58 -2.13
C THR A 78 -12.89 -0.36 -1.96
N GLU A 79 -13.45 -0.75 -3.08
CA GLU A 79 -14.44 -1.80 -3.13
C GLU A 79 -13.83 -3.16 -2.80
N SER A 80 -14.61 -4.02 -2.16
CA SER A 80 -14.22 -5.40 -1.82
C SER A 80 -15.43 -6.32 -1.97
N THR A 81 -15.20 -7.62 -2.11
CA THR A 81 -16.27 -8.65 -2.25
C THR A 81 -17.31 -8.61 -1.14
N LYS A 82 -16.97 -8.12 0.05
CA LYS A 82 -17.85 -8.05 1.22
C LYS A 82 -18.10 -6.63 1.71
N GLY A 83 -17.96 -5.63 0.84
CA GLY A 83 -18.17 -4.23 1.19
C GLY A 83 -17.03 -3.34 0.75
N TYR A 84 -16.43 -2.61 1.66
CA TYR A 84 -15.32 -1.70 1.38
C TYR A 84 -14.20 -1.84 2.40
N ASP A 85 -12.99 -1.52 1.97
CA ASP A 85 -11.79 -1.58 2.81
C ASP A 85 -11.00 -0.27 2.68
N ILE A 86 -10.20 0.07 3.67
CA ILE A 86 -9.34 1.26 3.66
C ILE A 86 -7.90 0.80 3.45
N GLY A 87 -7.27 1.35 2.44
CA GLY A 87 -5.87 1.12 2.13
C GLY A 87 -5.12 2.41 1.87
N GLU A 88 -3.84 2.30 1.60
CA GLU A 88 -2.94 3.40 1.25
C GLU A 88 -2.42 3.21 -0.17
N ILE A 89 -2.46 4.25 -0.98
CA ILE A 89 -1.94 4.20 -2.35
C ILE A 89 -0.41 4.11 -2.32
N THR A 90 0.13 3.08 -2.93
CA THR A 90 1.58 2.85 -2.99
C THR A 90 2.18 3.17 -4.34
N LEU A 91 1.42 3.00 -5.42
CA LEU A 91 1.91 3.21 -6.77
C LEU A 91 0.80 3.70 -7.69
N THR A 92 1.14 4.64 -8.57
CA THR A 92 0.24 5.20 -9.58
C THR A 92 0.93 5.26 -10.95
N GLY A 93 0.16 5.41 -12.02
CA GLY A 93 0.68 5.66 -13.36
C GLY A 93 1.32 4.45 -14.05
N GLU A 94 2.30 4.71 -14.92
CA GLU A 94 2.91 3.70 -15.79
C GLU A 94 3.62 2.56 -15.05
N LEU A 95 4.15 2.83 -13.86
CA LEU A 95 4.77 1.78 -13.05
C LEU A 95 3.80 0.69 -12.63
N VAL A 96 2.53 1.02 -12.44
CA VAL A 96 1.48 0.03 -12.16
C VAL A 96 1.31 -0.92 -13.34
N LYS A 97 1.34 -0.40 -14.57
CA LYS A 97 1.26 -1.20 -15.80
C LYS A 97 2.39 -2.23 -15.87
N ASN A 98 3.62 -1.80 -15.56
CA ASN A 98 4.77 -2.70 -15.52
C ASN A 98 4.61 -3.78 -14.44
N GLN A 99 4.06 -3.43 -13.28
CA GLN A 99 3.79 -4.40 -12.21
C GLN A 99 2.71 -5.41 -12.59
N LEU A 100 1.63 -4.96 -13.25
CA LEU A 100 0.56 -5.83 -13.74
C LEU A 100 1.11 -6.83 -14.75
N ASN A 101 1.89 -6.36 -15.73
CA ASN A 101 2.53 -7.20 -16.73
C ASN A 101 3.45 -8.25 -16.09
N LYS A 102 4.26 -7.84 -15.11
CA LYS A 102 5.15 -8.74 -14.39
C LYS A 102 4.41 -9.83 -13.61
N LYS A 103 3.21 -9.52 -13.10
CA LYS A 103 2.37 -10.46 -12.36
C LYS A 103 1.41 -11.26 -13.25
N GLY A 104 1.37 -10.98 -14.54
CA GLY A 104 0.44 -11.62 -15.48
C GLY A 104 -1.03 -11.32 -15.22
N ILE A 105 -1.32 -10.16 -14.63
CA ILE A 105 -2.69 -9.69 -14.39
C ILE A 105 -3.13 -8.89 -15.61
N ASN A 106 -4.23 -9.29 -16.24
CA ASN A 106 -4.77 -8.56 -17.38
C ASN A 106 -5.50 -7.29 -16.92
N ILE A 107 -5.36 -6.23 -17.69
CA ILE A 107 -6.03 -4.94 -17.43
C ILE A 107 -7.57 -5.07 -17.60
N ASP A 108 -7.99 -6.02 -18.41
CA ASP A 108 -9.41 -6.29 -18.69
C ASP A 108 -10.09 -7.16 -17.65
N ASP A 109 -9.35 -7.71 -16.69
CA ASP A 109 -9.93 -8.44 -15.57
C ASP A 109 -10.88 -7.53 -14.78
N GLU A 110 -11.89 -8.10 -14.15
CA GLU A 110 -12.82 -7.39 -13.28
C GLU A 110 -12.11 -6.88 -12.03
N LEU A 111 -11.43 -5.73 -12.17
CA LEU A 111 -10.79 -5.05 -11.07
C LEU A 111 -11.81 -4.22 -10.29
N PHE A 112 -11.78 -4.33 -8.98
CA PHE A 112 -12.56 -3.46 -8.11
C PHE A 112 -12.16 -1.99 -8.29
N SER A 113 -13.08 -1.10 -7.97
CA SER A 113 -12.91 0.34 -8.15
C SER A 113 -12.49 1.06 -6.86
N LEU A 114 -11.83 2.19 -7.02
CA LEU A 114 -11.71 3.17 -5.94
C LEU A 114 -13.06 3.85 -5.74
N ILE A 115 -13.49 4.02 -4.49
CA ILE A 115 -14.77 4.64 -4.17
C ILE A 115 -14.56 6.14 -3.90
N ARG A 116 -13.83 6.49 -2.88
CA ARG A 116 -13.58 7.87 -2.43
C ARG A 116 -12.49 7.94 -1.39
N PHE A 117 -12.11 9.16 -1.03
CA PHE A 117 -11.26 9.38 0.12
C PHE A 117 -12.03 9.15 1.44
N PRO A 118 -11.39 8.57 2.45
CA PRO A 118 -12.00 8.38 3.75
C PRO A 118 -12.17 9.70 4.50
N ASN A 119 -13.25 9.82 5.28
CA ASN A 119 -13.45 10.93 6.18
C ASN A 119 -12.59 10.76 7.45
N GLU A 120 -12.34 11.86 8.18
CA GLU A 120 -11.56 11.83 9.42
C GLU A 120 -12.12 10.83 10.45
N ARG A 121 -13.44 10.71 10.54
CA ARG A 121 -14.12 9.75 11.44
C ARG A 121 -13.80 8.29 11.04
N GLU A 122 -13.75 8.02 9.76
CA GLU A 122 -13.44 6.69 9.22
C GLU A 122 -11.97 6.35 9.46
N ILE A 123 -11.08 7.31 9.28
CA ILE A 123 -9.64 7.15 9.56
C ILE A 123 -9.42 6.86 11.05
N LYS A 124 -10.05 7.62 11.95
CA LYS A 124 -9.98 7.38 13.40
C LYS A 124 -10.49 5.99 13.77
N LYS A 125 -11.66 5.62 13.25
CA LYS A 125 -12.24 4.29 13.47
C LYS A 125 -11.31 3.18 12.98
N TRP A 126 -10.72 3.35 11.81
CA TRP A 126 -9.76 2.41 11.24
C TRP A 126 -8.51 2.26 12.11
N GLN A 127 -7.95 3.39 12.58
CA GLN A 127 -6.80 3.38 13.50
C GLN A 127 -7.13 2.70 14.84
N ASP A 128 -8.32 2.95 15.39
CA ASP A 128 -8.76 2.31 16.64
C ASP A 128 -8.96 0.80 16.48
N LEU A 129 -9.47 0.36 15.34
CA LEU A 129 -9.59 -1.06 15.02
C LEU A 129 -8.21 -1.72 14.95
N ILE A 130 -7.23 -1.08 14.32
CA ILE A 130 -5.85 -1.56 14.27
C ILE A 130 -5.26 -1.72 15.68
N LYS A 131 -5.48 -0.74 16.57
CA LYS A 131 -5.01 -0.82 17.96
C LYS A 131 -5.66 -1.97 18.74
N ARG A 132 -6.93 -2.25 18.49
CA ARG A 132 -7.67 -3.32 19.17
C ARG A 132 -7.27 -4.72 18.71
N GLU A 133 -6.73 -4.87 17.51
CA GLU A 133 -6.38 -6.20 16.98
C GLU A 133 -5.36 -6.95 17.84
N SER A 134 -4.35 -6.28 18.37
CA SER A 134 -3.36 -6.91 19.24
C SER A 134 -4.02 -7.49 20.51
N GLN A 135 -4.98 -6.78 21.07
CA GLN A 135 -5.73 -7.24 22.25
C GLN A 135 -6.65 -8.42 21.92
N VAL A 136 -7.31 -8.38 20.77
CA VAL A 136 -8.16 -9.47 20.30
C VAL A 136 -7.32 -10.70 19.99
N GLN A 137 -6.15 -10.54 19.37
CA GLN A 137 -5.23 -11.63 19.08
C GLN A 137 -4.78 -12.34 20.37
N ILE A 138 -4.44 -11.60 21.41
CA ILE A 138 -4.06 -12.17 22.71
C ILE A 138 -5.22 -12.95 23.33
N LYS A 139 -6.44 -12.41 23.24
CA LYS A 139 -7.64 -13.09 23.74
C LYS A 139 -7.96 -14.37 22.97
N ALA A 140 -7.75 -14.38 21.66
CA ALA A 140 -8.03 -15.53 20.81
C ALA A 140 -7.01 -16.67 20.96
N ARG A 141 -5.82 -16.39 21.53
CA ARG A 141 -4.78 -17.41 21.81
C ARG A 141 -4.93 -18.09 23.16
N LYS A 142 -5.82 -17.61 24.03
CA LYS A 142 -6.18 -18.26 25.30
C LYS A 142 -7.28 -19.31 25.08
#